data_3dd62182fee5b1c50f0b436b8b04502e
#
_entry.id   3dd62182fee5b1c50f0b436b8b04502e
#
_cell.length_a   1.000
_cell.length_b   1.000
_cell.length_c   1.000
_cell.angle_alpha   90.00
_cell.angle_beta   90.00
_cell.angle_gamma   90.00
#
_symmetry.space_group_name_H-M   'P 1'
#
loop_
_entity.id
_entity.type
_entity.pdbx_description
1 polymer ?
#
loop_
_entity_poly.entity_id
_entity_poly.type
_entity_poly.pdbx_seq_one_letter_code
_entity_poly.pdbx_strand_id
1 'polypeptide(L)'
;MRSRILAVGAVIALLTVACGNAGSDKNGSVPQTTKPGTPPITEVTGADLKKNVPLSGVQGVTDDEIKVAVITAGSNPLAGDYTTYKDGIQAYFNMINEQGGIYGRKLVISSDRNDGFVNNQQTVKTSLAQDHAFATFIASPLFYGANDIANSKPQMPTFIWNINQEFAGKPNIFGNVGALCFSCTGQGLPYLAKSQGFTKVAVLAYGSPAASKNCAAGAKAGFEKYPSAQVVYFDDNMRLGQPDLSAQVSAMKDKGVQLITTCVDQAETLILAKELAKQHLDAVQNLPNSYDPKFAADNAQYFEGSFVAPQFASFEYKPLLPTQEQFIEWMGKLNKRVFEIPAYGWINALQLVHGLKLAGPEFSQQKLIDSLNQDTAFDAEGMIPPIDWTRQHNDPAGPNGTTNTEVSGKYICASTVTIHDGKFVPLDDVPEGKQFICMTGGANSPTLTETPEYMRFGPS
;
A
#
# COMPACT_ATOMS: atom_id res chain seq x y z
N MET A 1 61.97 -1.26 -36.62
CA MET A 1 62.82 -0.25 -35.94
C MET A 1 62.23 0.03 -34.60
N ARG A 2 62.86 -0.49 -33.59
CA ARG A 2 63.37 0.12 -32.34
C ARG A 2 62.40 1.14 -31.68
N SER A 3 61.72 0.73 -30.54
CA SER A 3 62.26 0.80 -29.17
C SER A 3 61.93 2.15 -28.53
N ARG A 4 61.21 2.23 -27.41
CA ARG A 4 61.72 2.14 -26.03
C ARG A 4 60.58 2.22 -24.99
N ILE A 5 60.71 1.40 -23.98
CA ILE A 5 60.07 1.28 -22.71
C ILE A 5 60.43 2.47 -21.83
N LEU A 6 59.45 2.95 -21.04
CA LEU A 6 59.73 3.58 -19.73
C LEU A 6 58.60 3.20 -18.75
N ALA A 7 59.00 2.48 -17.73
CA ALA A 7 58.21 2.13 -16.56
C ALA A 7 58.31 3.25 -15.53
N VAL A 8 57.18 3.58 -14.86
CA VAL A 8 57.17 4.31 -13.60
C VAL A 8 56.25 3.58 -12.64
N GLY A 9 56.83 3.15 -11.55
CA GLY A 9 56.15 2.42 -10.49
C GLY A 9 55.26 3.34 -9.65
N ALA A 10 54.15 2.80 -9.19
CA ALA A 10 53.33 3.39 -8.16
C ALA A 10 53.14 2.40 -7.00
N VAL A 11 53.45 2.91 -5.84
CA VAL A 11 53.48 2.26 -4.54
C VAL A 11 52.06 1.84 -4.13
N ILE A 12 51.86 0.56 -3.80
CA ILE A 12 50.64 0.03 -3.21
C ILE A 12 50.73 0.22 -1.68
N ALA A 13 49.87 1.06 -1.12
CA ALA A 13 49.63 1.12 0.30
C ALA A 13 48.47 0.17 0.64
N LEU A 14 48.79 -0.94 1.26
CA LEU A 14 47.81 -1.86 1.89
C LEU A 14 47.25 -1.22 3.19
N LEU A 15 45.97 -0.90 3.19
CA LEU A 15 45.23 -0.66 4.42
C LEU A 15 44.40 -1.89 4.73
N THR A 16 44.83 -2.62 5.74
CA THR A 16 44.08 -3.71 6.38
C THR A 16 42.92 -3.11 7.17
N VAL A 17 41.69 -3.39 6.75
CA VAL A 17 40.49 -3.14 7.57
C VAL A 17 40.13 -4.42 8.33
N ALA A 18 40.17 -4.31 9.64
CA ALA A 18 39.83 -5.38 10.55
C ALA A 18 38.33 -5.68 10.50
N CYS A 19 37.96 -6.96 10.33
CA CYS A 19 36.62 -7.47 10.54
C CYS A 19 36.28 -7.43 12.02
N GLY A 20 35.39 -6.52 12.44
CA GLY A 20 34.75 -6.54 13.73
C GLY A 20 33.48 -7.39 13.69
N ASN A 21 33.46 -8.46 14.48
CA ASN A 21 32.31 -9.33 14.72
C ASN A 21 31.27 -8.55 15.53
N ALA A 22 30.13 -8.21 14.95
CA ALA A 22 29.00 -7.64 15.70
C ALA A 22 28.11 -8.77 16.20
N GLY A 23 28.00 -8.85 17.53
CA GLY A 23 27.15 -9.81 18.21
C GLY A 23 25.67 -9.58 17.92
N SER A 24 24.91 -10.67 17.97
CA SER A 24 23.47 -10.69 17.78
C SER A 24 22.75 -10.11 19.00
N ASP A 25 22.24 -8.91 18.90
CA ASP A 25 21.28 -8.38 19.87
C ASP A 25 19.86 -8.84 19.49
N LYS A 26 19.21 -9.51 20.44
CA LYS A 26 17.87 -10.10 20.33
C LYS A 26 16.76 -9.10 20.65
N ASN A 27 16.82 -7.87 20.16
CA ASN A 27 15.71 -6.93 20.23
C ASN A 27 15.52 -6.32 18.83
N GLY A 28 14.35 -6.55 18.27
CA GLY A 28 14.01 -6.26 16.88
C GLY A 28 13.78 -4.78 16.56
N SER A 29 14.71 -3.90 16.91
CA SER A 29 14.81 -2.56 16.36
C SER A 29 15.73 -2.59 15.14
N VAL A 30 15.18 -2.26 13.97
CA VAL A 30 15.94 -2.10 12.73
C VAL A 30 16.96 -0.97 12.91
N PRO A 31 18.28 -1.19 12.68
CA PRO A 31 19.25 -0.11 12.78
C PRO A 31 19.00 0.92 11.67
N GLN A 32 18.75 2.16 12.04
CA GLN A 32 18.68 3.28 11.11
C GLN A 32 20.06 3.52 10.45
N THR A 33 20.17 3.26 9.16
CA THR A 33 21.33 3.68 8.38
C THR A 33 21.12 5.10 7.86
N THR A 34 21.43 6.09 8.70
CA THR A 34 21.42 7.50 8.30
C THR A 34 22.65 7.81 7.43
N LYS A 35 22.52 8.70 6.44
CA LYS A 35 23.67 9.32 5.78
C LYS A 35 24.60 9.93 6.83
N PRO A 36 25.92 9.72 6.77
CA PRO A 36 26.83 10.30 7.76
C PRO A 36 26.66 11.82 7.83
N GLY A 37 26.23 12.33 8.98
CA GLY A 37 26.13 13.76 9.26
C GLY A 37 24.72 14.36 9.37
N THR A 38 23.66 13.61 9.10
CA THR A 38 22.29 14.09 9.32
C THR A 38 21.80 13.59 10.69
N PRO A 39 21.39 14.47 11.63
CA PRO A 39 20.78 14.01 12.88
C PRO A 39 19.49 13.23 12.58
N PRO A 40 19.16 12.21 13.39
CA PRO A 40 17.91 11.49 13.23
C PRO A 40 16.72 12.46 13.40
N ILE A 41 15.76 12.39 12.46
CA ILE A 41 14.53 13.15 12.56
C ILE A 41 13.70 12.50 13.67
N THR A 42 13.23 13.31 14.61
CA THR A 42 12.38 12.87 15.71
C THR A 42 11.07 13.63 15.69
N GLU A 43 9.98 12.93 15.99
CA GLU A 43 8.67 13.57 16.16
C GLU A 43 8.66 14.55 17.33
N VAL A 44 8.00 15.69 17.13
CA VAL A 44 7.58 16.56 18.23
C VAL A 44 6.47 15.87 19.00
N THR A 45 6.59 15.83 20.32
CA THR A 45 5.63 15.12 21.19
C THR A 45 5.21 15.99 22.39
N GLY A 46 4.17 15.57 23.10
CA GLY A 46 3.75 16.16 24.35
C GLY A 46 3.29 17.62 24.23
N ALA A 47 3.77 18.49 25.14
CA ALA A 47 3.34 19.90 25.23
C ALA A 47 3.70 20.71 23.99
N ASP A 48 4.76 20.33 23.27
CA ASP A 48 5.19 21.05 22.08
C ASP A 48 4.22 20.90 20.89
N LEU A 49 3.40 19.85 20.88
CA LEU A 49 2.30 19.71 19.89
C LEU A 49 1.21 20.79 20.02
N LYS A 50 1.13 21.46 21.17
CA LYS A 50 0.18 22.56 21.45
C LYS A 50 0.76 23.94 21.16
N LYS A 51 2.05 24.00 20.80
CA LYS A 51 2.76 25.26 20.56
C LYS A 51 2.34 25.86 19.21
N ASN A 52 1.37 26.76 19.25
CA ASN A 52 0.95 27.52 18.06
C ASN A 52 2.02 28.59 17.76
N VAL A 53 2.63 28.47 16.58
CA VAL A 53 3.56 29.44 16.03
C VAL A 53 2.86 30.10 14.83
N PRO A 54 2.79 31.44 14.75
CA PRO A 54 2.22 32.12 13.60
C PRO A 54 2.93 31.69 12.29
N LEU A 55 2.15 31.20 11.33
CA LEU A 55 2.67 30.80 10.01
C LEU A 55 2.10 31.75 8.94
N SER A 56 2.97 32.58 8.36
CA SER A 56 2.59 33.51 7.30
C SER A 56 2.82 32.90 5.92
N GLY A 57 1.83 32.97 5.05
CA GLY A 57 1.96 32.57 3.64
C GLY A 57 1.97 31.07 3.38
N VAL A 58 1.69 30.23 4.38
CA VAL A 58 1.55 28.78 4.18
C VAL A 58 0.14 28.47 3.65
N GLN A 59 0.06 28.00 2.41
CA GLN A 59 -1.23 27.70 1.79
C GLN A 59 -2.02 26.67 2.62
N GLY A 60 -3.32 26.92 2.81
CA GLY A 60 -4.22 26.01 3.53
C GLY A 60 -4.07 26.02 5.04
N VAL A 61 -3.23 26.92 5.61
CA VAL A 61 -3.03 27.05 7.05
C VAL A 61 -3.52 28.42 7.53
N THR A 62 -4.28 28.40 8.61
CA THR A 62 -4.67 29.59 9.38
C THR A 62 -4.13 29.46 10.82
N ASP A 63 -4.44 30.42 11.69
CA ASP A 63 -4.07 30.31 13.11
C ASP A 63 -4.79 29.15 13.81
N ASP A 64 -5.96 28.72 13.30
CA ASP A 64 -6.82 27.73 13.95
C ASP A 64 -6.95 26.42 13.16
N GLU A 65 -6.58 26.39 11.87
CA GLU A 65 -6.88 25.24 11.00
C GLU A 65 -5.73 24.90 10.06
N ILE A 66 -5.62 23.60 9.75
CA ILE A 66 -4.88 23.03 8.62
C ILE A 66 -5.90 22.37 7.70
N LYS A 67 -6.04 22.92 6.49
CA LYS A 67 -7.08 22.54 5.51
C LYS A 67 -6.55 21.54 4.50
N VAL A 68 -7.30 20.47 4.26
CA VAL A 68 -6.96 19.48 3.24
C VAL A 68 -8.08 19.34 2.22
N ALA A 69 -7.72 18.92 1.01
CA ALA A 69 -8.66 18.52 -0.03
C ALA A 69 -8.69 16.99 -0.13
N VAL A 70 -9.88 16.44 -0.40
CA VAL A 70 -10.07 14.98 -0.66
C VAL A 70 -10.66 14.84 -2.05
N ILE A 71 -10.11 13.92 -2.84
CA ILE A 71 -10.61 13.54 -4.16
C ILE A 71 -10.86 12.03 -4.16
N THR A 72 -12.08 11.62 -4.47
CA THR A 72 -12.45 10.21 -4.49
C THR A 72 -13.25 9.84 -5.74
N ALA A 73 -13.18 8.58 -6.14
CA ALA A 73 -14.07 8.05 -7.15
C ALA A 73 -15.43 7.70 -6.52
N GLY A 74 -16.46 8.43 -6.87
CA GLY A 74 -17.83 8.16 -6.44
C GLY A 74 -18.44 6.95 -7.14
N SER A 75 -19.74 7.00 -7.43
CA SER A 75 -20.45 5.93 -8.13
C SER A 75 -19.72 5.53 -9.41
N ASN A 76 -19.37 4.27 -9.52
CA ASN A 76 -18.54 3.74 -10.61
C ASN A 76 -18.93 2.28 -10.91
N PRO A 77 -18.57 1.76 -12.09
CA PRO A 77 -18.93 0.40 -12.50
C PRO A 77 -18.18 -0.72 -11.75
N LEU A 78 -17.13 -0.37 -10.99
CA LEU A 78 -16.30 -1.34 -10.25
C LEU A 78 -16.88 -1.73 -8.88
N ALA A 79 -18.02 -1.15 -8.50
CA ALA A 79 -18.73 -1.35 -7.24
C ALA A 79 -17.98 -0.94 -5.96
N GLY A 80 -16.72 -0.54 -6.01
CA GLY A 80 -16.00 -0.02 -4.86
C GLY A 80 -16.53 1.35 -4.43
N ASP A 81 -16.88 1.52 -3.15
CA ASP A 81 -17.27 2.83 -2.59
C ASP A 81 -16.03 3.57 -2.09
N TYR A 82 -15.29 4.18 -3.00
CA TYR A 82 -14.06 4.91 -2.69
C TYR A 82 -14.33 6.24 -1.96
N THR A 83 -15.58 6.73 -1.94
CA THR A 83 -15.94 7.94 -1.18
C THR A 83 -15.77 7.73 0.33
N THR A 84 -15.85 6.51 0.79
CA THR A 84 -15.66 6.13 2.20
C THR A 84 -14.21 6.28 2.70
N TYR A 85 -13.24 6.44 1.81
CA TYR A 85 -11.87 6.82 2.16
C TYR A 85 -11.83 8.09 3.01
N LYS A 86 -12.68 9.07 2.68
CA LYS A 86 -12.87 10.30 3.47
C LYS A 86 -13.32 10.02 4.89
N ASP A 87 -14.14 8.99 5.12
CA ASP A 87 -14.65 8.67 6.45
C ASP A 87 -13.50 8.29 7.41
N GLY A 88 -12.50 7.55 6.91
CA GLY A 88 -11.30 7.21 7.68
C GLY A 88 -10.43 8.44 8.00
N ILE A 89 -10.26 9.35 7.04
CA ILE A 89 -9.55 10.61 7.26
C ILE A 89 -10.27 11.44 8.33
N GLN A 90 -11.59 11.57 8.22
CA GLN A 90 -12.40 12.34 9.16
C GLN A 90 -12.37 11.73 10.56
N ALA A 91 -12.41 10.39 10.66
CA ALA A 91 -12.31 9.69 11.93
C ALA A 91 -10.97 10.01 12.63
N TYR A 92 -9.86 9.90 11.91
CA TYR A 92 -8.53 10.22 12.44
C TYR A 92 -8.41 11.71 12.82
N PHE A 93 -8.87 12.62 11.96
CA PHE A 93 -8.84 14.06 12.25
C PHE A 93 -9.67 14.43 13.46
N ASN A 94 -10.85 13.82 13.65
CA ASN A 94 -11.67 14.03 14.84
C ASN A 94 -10.95 13.60 16.11
N MET A 95 -10.26 12.44 16.08
CA MET A 95 -9.45 11.97 17.18
C MET A 95 -8.34 12.97 17.56
N ILE A 96 -7.57 13.41 16.58
CA ILE A 96 -6.49 14.38 16.80
C ILE A 96 -7.04 15.72 17.27
N ASN A 97 -8.14 16.19 16.71
CA ASN A 97 -8.77 17.45 17.07
C ASN A 97 -9.33 17.44 18.50
N GLU A 98 -9.86 16.30 18.98
CA GLU A 98 -10.30 16.13 20.37
C GLU A 98 -9.12 16.21 21.34
N GLN A 99 -7.94 15.76 20.91
CA GLN A 99 -6.68 15.85 21.69
C GLN A 99 -6.05 17.26 21.66
N GLY A 100 -6.63 18.22 20.93
CA GLY A 100 -6.17 19.60 20.83
C GLY A 100 -5.54 19.97 19.49
N GLY A 101 -5.65 19.11 18.50
CA GLY A 101 -5.11 19.33 17.15
C GLY A 101 -3.60 19.19 17.06
N ILE A 102 -3.03 19.73 15.98
CA ILE A 102 -1.58 19.76 15.74
C ILE A 102 -1.11 21.23 15.78
N TYR A 103 -0.19 21.52 16.71
CA TYR A 103 0.31 22.88 16.97
C TYR A 103 -0.83 23.89 17.20
N GLY A 104 -1.84 23.47 17.99
CA GLY A 104 -3.01 24.28 18.31
C GLY A 104 -3.98 24.52 17.15
N ARG A 105 -3.82 23.81 16.03
CA ARG A 105 -4.68 23.89 14.85
C ARG A 105 -5.49 22.62 14.66
N LYS A 106 -6.75 22.77 14.26
CA LYS A 106 -7.61 21.66 13.87
C LYS A 106 -7.30 21.21 12.45
N LEU A 107 -7.34 19.90 12.21
CA LEU A 107 -7.30 19.31 10.88
C LEU A 107 -8.70 19.33 10.28
N VAL A 108 -8.88 19.86 9.08
CA VAL A 108 -10.20 20.08 8.46
C VAL A 108 -10.19 19.62 6.99
N ILE A 109 -11.15 18.79 6.61
CA ILE A 109 -11.45 18.53 5.20
C ILE A 109 -12.23 19.74 4.67
N SER A 110 -11.56 20.63 3.93
CA SER A 110 -12.15 21.86 3.40
C SER A 110 -12.73 21.70 2.00
N SER A 111 -12.35 20.65 1.29
CA SER A 111 -12.86 20.33 -0.04
C SER A 111 -12.99 18.82 -0.20
N ASP A 112 -14.11 18.40 -0.79
CA ASP A 112 -14.44 17.01 -1.10
C ASP A 112 -14.93 16.93 -2.54
N ARG A 113 -14.13 16.31 -3.42
CA ARG A 113 -14.39 16.25 -4.86
C ARG A 113 -14.57 14.82 -5.32
N ASN A 114 -15.55 14.63 -6.18
CA ASN A 114 -15.78 13.36 -6.87
C ASN A 114 -15.20 13.46 -8.29
N ASP A 115 -14.31 12.55 -8.67
CA ASP A 115 -13.71 12.52 -10.01
C ASP A 115 -14.54 11.74 -11.03
N GLY A 116 -15.69 11.19 -10.61
CA GLY A 116 -16.58 10.42 -11.49
C GLY A 116 -15.91 9.19 -12.10
N PHE A 117 -14.86 8.67 -11.43
CA PHE A 117 -14.10 7.50 -11.86
C PHE A 117 -13.15 7.72 -13.06
N VAL A 118 -13.51 8.59 -14.01
CA VAL A 118 -12.74 8.78 -15.27
C VAL A 118 -12.15 10.19 -15.43
N ASN A 119 -12.50 11.12 -14.54
CA ASN A 119 -12.10 12.53 -14.66
C ASN A 119 -11.04 12.95 -13.64
N ASN A 120 -10.26 11.99 -13.10
CA ASN A 120 -9.31 12.28 -12.02
C ASN A 120 -8.35 13.41 -12.37
N GLN A 121 -7.71 13.40 -13.55
CA GLN A 121 -6.79 14.44 -13.98
C GLN A 121 -7.43 15.85 -13.94
N GLN A 122 -8.64 15.99 -14.50
CA GLN A 122 -9.34 17.28 -14.51
C GLN A 122 -9.74 17.70 -13.09
N THR A 123 -10.18 16.78 -12.26
CA THR A 123 -10.56 17.04 -10.87
C THR A 123 -9.35 17.48 -10.06
N VAL A 124 -8.20 16.83 -10.23
CA VAL A 124 -6.93 17.23 -9.62
C VAL A 124 -6.53 18.65 -10.03
N LYS A 125 -6.56 18.97 -11.33
CA LYS A 125 -6.27 20.33 -11.83
C LYS A 125 -7.18 21.38 -11.19
N THR A 126 -8.47 21.06 -11.09
CA THR A 126 -9.45 21.95 -10.46
C THR A 126 -9.16 22.14 -8.97
N SER A 127 -8.86 21.06 -8.25
CA SER A 127 -8.51 21.10 -6.83
C SER A 127 -7.26 21.94 -6.60
N LEU A 128 -6.19 21.72 -7.35
CA LEU A 128 -4.94 22.49 -7.23
C LEU A 128 -5.12 24.00 -7.49
N ALA A 129 -6.08 24.36 -8.35
CA ALA A 129 -6.36 25.75 -8.70
C ALA A 129 -7.29 26.46 -7.70
N GLN A 130 -8.23 25.74 -7.08
CA GLN A 130 -9.37 26.36 -6.38
C GLN A 130 -9.44 26.06 -4.88
N ASP A 131 -8.93 24.90 -4.40
CA ASP A 131 -9.19 24.47 -3.03
C ASP A 131 -8.25 25.12 -2.01
N HIS A 132 -7.13 25.66 -2.46
CA HIS A 132 -6.12 26.30 -1.60
C HIS A 132 -5.77 25.47 -0.35
N ALA A 133 -5.77 24.13 -0.49
CA ALA A 133 -5.50 23.21 0.60
C ALA A 133 -4.00 23.13 0.91
N PHE A 134 -3.67 22.75 2.15
CA PHE A 134 -2.30 22.43 2.58
C PHE A 134 -1.82 21.10 2.01
N ALA A 135 -2.69 20.09 1.98
CA ALA A 135 -2.41 18.78 1.44
C ALA A 135 -3.62 18.23 0.67
N THR A 136 -3.39 17.26 -0.20
CA THR A 136 -4.44 16.59 -0.96
C THR A 136 -4.42 15.09 -0.67
N PHE A 137 -5.60 14.49 -0.53
CA PHE A 137 -5.81 13.05 -0.38
C PHE A 137 -6.56 12.52 -1.59
N ILE A 138 -6.11 11.38 -2.14
CA ILE A 138 -6.73 10.83 -3.36
C ILE A 138 -6.97 9.32 -3.19
N ALA A 139 -8.22 8.90 -3.41
CA ALA A 139 -8.58 7.50 -3.58
C ALA A 139 -9.37 7.33 -4.88
N SER A 140 -8.63 7.02 -5.94
CA SER A 140 -9.19 6.76 -7.27
C SER A 140 -8.47 5.59 -7.92
N PRO A 141 -9.19 4.60 -8.47
CA PRO A 141 -8.57 3.47 -9.18
C PRO A 141 -7.91 3.89 -10.50
N LEU A 142 -8.28 5.05 -11.06
CA LEU A 142 -7.69 5.64 -12.27
C LEU A 142 -7.03 6.98 -11.94
N PHE A 143 -5.89 6.92 -11.27
CA PHE A 143 -5.17 8.12 -10.83
C PHE A 143 -4.21 8.64 -11.92
N TYR A 144 -4.69 9.60 -12.71
CA TYR A 144 -3.92 10.23 -13.80
C TYR A 144 -3.39 11.64 -13.46
N GLY A 145 -3.69 12.16 -12.28
CA GLY A 145 -3.30 13.51 -11.86
C GLY A 145 -1.87 13.65 -11.32
N ALA A 146 -1.11 12.57 -11.19
CA ALA A 146 0.21 12.56 -10.56
C ALA A 146 1.21 13.50 -11.24
N ASN A 147 1.23 13.54 -12.58
CA ASN A 147 2.11 14.43 -13.33
C ASN A 147 1.72 15.91 -13.17
N ASP A 148 0.43 16.22 -13.10
CA ASP A 148 -0.04 17.59 -12.87
C ASP A 148 0.35 18.10 -11.49
N ILE A 149 0.27 17.24 -10.46
CA ILE A 149 0.73 17.57 -9.10
C ILE A 149 2.25 17.79 -9.11
N ALA A 150 3.03 16.84 -9.61
CA ALA A 150 4.48 16.92 -9.59
C ALA A 150 5.05 18.10 -10.38
N ASN A 151 4.45 18.42 -11.53
CA ASN A 151 4.97 19.45 -12.43
C ASN A 151 4.46 20.86 -12.09
N SER A 152 3.20 21.03 -11.68
CA SER A 152 2.61 22.34 -11.44
C SER A 152 2.58 22.76 -9.97
N LYS A 153 2.62 21.82 -9.05
CA LYS A 153 2.59 22.02 -7.59
C LYS A 153 3.51 21.04 -6.86
N PRO A 154 4.82 21.03 -7.13
CA PRO A 154 5.75 20.08 -6.51
C PRO A 154 5.84 20.22 -4.98
N GLN A 155 5.42 21.35 -4.42
CA GLN A 155 5.31 21.58 -2.98
C GLN A 155 4.00 21.09 -2.37
N MET A 156 3.06 20.51 -3.13
CA MET A 156 1.79 20.00 -2.61
C MET A 156 1.98 18.58 -2.05
N PRO A 157 1.95 18.38 -0.72
CA PRO A 157 1.94 17.04 -0.16
C PRO A 157 0.66 16.31 -0.58
N THR A 158 0.82 15.14 -1.17
CA THR A 158 -0.31 14.37 -1.68
C THR A 158 -0.26 12.95 -1.13
N PHE A 159 -1.33 12.53 -0.48
CA PHE A 159 -1.47 11.21 0.11
C PHE A 159 -2.46 10.38 -0.70
N ILE A 160 -2.07 9.19 -1.10
CA ILE A 160 -2.90 8.38 -2.02
C ILE A 160 -3.17 6.98 -1.50
N TRP A 161 -4.35 6.46 -1.84
CA TRP A 161 -4.52 5.02 -1.89
C TRP A 161 -3.70 4.45 -3.04
N ASN A 162 -2.74 3.60 -2.72
CA ASN A 162 -1.76 3.16 -3.70
C ASN A 162 -2.21 1.90 -4.44
N ILE A 163 -2.71 2.07 -5.67
CA ILE A 163 -2.96 0.97 -6.61
C ILE A 163 -2.39 1.23 -8.02
N ASN A 164 -1.68 2.33 -8.20
CA ASN A 164 -1.11 2.71 -9.51
C ASN A 164 0.34 3.16 -9.39
N GLN A 165 1.12 2.97 -10.44
CA GLN A 165 2.55 3.32 -10.49
C GLN A 165 2.81 4.77 -10.93
N GLU A 166 1.78 5.55 -11.25
CA GLU A 166 1.92 6.91 -11.78
C GLU A 166 2.60 7.89 -10.83
N PHE A 167 2.62 7.60 -9.53
CA PHE A 167 3.32 8.43 -8.55
C PHE A 167 4.81 8.11 -8.41
N ALA A 168 5.30 7.02 -9.00
CA ALA A 168 6.71 6.66 -8.93
C ALA A 168 7.60 7.82 -9.43
N GLY A 169 8.71 8.05 -8.74
CA GLY A 169 9.61 9.17 -9.02
C GLY A 169 9.11 10.56 -8.58
N LYS A 170 7.99 10.65 -7.85
CA LYS A 170 7.37 11.93 -7.44
C LYS A 170 7.49 12.12 -5.92
N PRO A 171 8.47 12.90 -5.43
CA PRO A 171 8.82 12.96 -4.00
C PRO A 171 7.77 13.64 -3.13
N ASN A 172 6.76 14.26 -3.69
CA ASN A 172 5.65 14.91 -2.98
C ASN A 172 4.36 14.07 -2.95
N ILE A 173 4.39 12.82 -3.44
CA ILE A 173 3.25 11.91 -3.45
C ILE A 173 3.57 10.67 -2.60
N PHE A 174 2.75 10.39 -1.59
CA PHE A 174 2.94 9.37 -0.58
C PHE A 174 1.81 8.35 -0.62
N GLY A 175 2.14 7.10 -0.94
CA GLY A 175 1.17 6.00 -0.92
C GLY A 175 0.98 5.43 0.49
N ASN A 176 -0.21 4.92 0.78
CA ASN A 176 -0.55 4.30 2.08
C ASN A 176 0.34 3.10 2.46
N VAL A 177 1.00 2.47 1.50
CA VAL A 177 1.97 1.38 1.70
C VAL A 177 3.28 1.60 0.94
N GLY A 178 3.64 2.86 0.69
CA GLY A 178 4.80 3.21 -0.15
C GLY A 178 4.57 2.92 -1.63
N ALA A 179 5.63 2.73 -2.39
CA ALA A 179 5.54 2.35 -3.79
C ALA A 179 5.15 0.88 -3.95
N LEU A 180 4.22 0.61 -4.86
CA LEU A 180 3.88 -0.76 -5.27
C LEU A 180 4.41 -1.04 -6.68
N CYS A 181 4.98 -2.21 -6.86
CA CYS A 181 5.31 -2.74 -8.17
C CYS A 181 4.38 -3.91 -8.50
N PHE A 182 3.29 -3.64 -9.17
CA PHE A 182 2.35 -4.69 -9.58
C PHE A 182 2.94 -5.65 -10.61
N SER A 183 3.85 -5.18 -11.47
CA SER A 183 4.52 -6.01 -12.49
C SER A 183 5.76 -6.73 -11.98
N CYS A 184 6.20 -6.47 -10.73
CA CYS A 184 7.36 -7.13 -10.17
C CYS A 184 7.06 -8.58 -9.77
N THR A 185 8.09 -9.41 -9.82
CA THR A 185 8.02 -10.81 -9.42
C THR A 185 7.88 -10.93 -7.91
N GLY A 186 6.71 -11.36 -7.43
CA GLY A 186 6.44 -11.53 -6.01
C GLY A 186 6.41 -12.99 -5.58
N GLN A 187 6.74 -13.27 -4.31
CA GLN A 187 6.65 -14.61 -3.71
C GLN A 187 5.28 -14.91 -3.08
N GLY A 188 4.47 -13.89 -2.76
CA GLY A 188 3.25 -14.05 -1.94
C GLY A 188 2.23 -15.02 -2.52
N LEU A 189 1.88 -14.86 -3.80
CA LEU A 189 0.94 -15.78 -4.47
C LEU A 189 1.50 -17.20 -4.66
N PRO A 190 2.76 -17.40 -5.13
CA PRO A 190 3.38 -18.72 -5.15
C PRO A 190 3.44 -19.39 -3.76
N TYR A 191 3.72 -18.61 -2.71
CA TYR A 191 3.70 -19.13 -1.34
C TYR A 191 2.29 -19.55 -0.92
N LEU A 192 1.29 -18.67 -1.13
CA LEU A 192 -0.11 -19.01 -0.83
C LEU A 192 -0.55 -20.29 -1.54
N ALA A 193 -0.28 -20.42 -2.84
CA ALA A 193 -0.61 -21.62 -3.59
C ALA A 193 0.05 -22.88 -2.99
N LYS A 194 1.34 -22.78 -2.61
CA LYS A 194 2.08 -23.88 -2.00
C LYS A 194 1.53 -24.26 -0.63
N SER A 195 1.32 -23.30 0.26
CA SER A 195 0.85 -23.52 1.62
C SER A 195 -0.55 -24.13 1.67
N GLN A 196 -1.39 -23.78 0.69
CA GLN A 196 -2.76 -24.28 0.56
C GLN A 196 -2.89 -25.51 -0.35
N GLY A 197 -1.78 -26.02 -0.91
CA GLY A 197 -1.77 -27.22 -1.74
C GLY A 197 -2.34 -27.05 -3.15
N PHE A 198 -2.48 -25.83 -3.66
CA PHE A 198 -2.92 -25.58 -5.02
C PHE A 198 -1.79 -25.80 -6.02
N THR A 199 -2.08 -26.53 -7.09
CA THR A 199 -1.12 -26.86 -8.15
C THR A 199 -1.47 -26.25 -9.51
N LYS A 200 -2.73 -25.83 -9.71
CA LYS A 200 -3.24 -25.26 -10.95
C LYS A 200 -3.92 -23.91 -10.70
N VAL A 201 -3.37 -22.88 -11.27
CA VAL A 201 -3.79 -21.49 -11.04
C VAL A 201 -4.29 -20.84 -12.32
N ALA A 202 -5.32 -20.02 -12.20
CA ALA A 202 -5.71 -19.05 -13.23
C ALA A 202 -5.33 -17.64 -12.80
N VAL A 203 -5.05 -16.77 -13.78
CA VAL A 203 -4.84 -15.33 -13.59
C VAL A 203 -5.76 -14.58 -14.53
N LEU A 204 -6.56 -13.67 -13.96
CA LEU A 204 -7.55 -12.87 -14.69
C LEU A 204 -7.32 -11.39 -14.47
N ALA A 205 -7.37 -10.59 -15.55
CA ALA A 205 -7.24 -9.14 -15.47
C ALA A 205 -8.00 -8.43 -16.60
N TYR A 206 -8.31 -7.16 -16.36
CA TYR A 206 -8.81 -6.28 -17.41
C TYR A 206 -7.71 -5.92 -18.42
N GLY A 207 -8.08 -5.72 -19.67
CA GLY A 207 -7.21 -5.17 -20.70
C GLY A 207 -6.84 -3.69 -20.45
N SER A 208 -7.60 -2.99 -19.61
CA SER A 208 -7.41 -1.62 -19.14
C SER A 208 -8.15 -1.46 -17.82
N PRO A 209 -7.62 -0.73 -16.81
CA PRO A 209 -6.40 0.09 -16.81
C PRO A 209 -5.10 -0.71 -16.73
N ALA A 210 -3.97 -0.03 -16.95
CA ALA A 210 -2.64 -0.65 -16.92
C ALA A 210 -2.31 -1.34 -15.58
N ALA A 211 -2.83 -0.83 -14.45
CA ALA A 211 -2.65 -1.43 -13.13
C ALA A 211 -3.15 -2.89 -13.08
N SER A 212 -4.30 -3.18 -13.70
CA SER A 212 -4.86 -4.54 -13.79
C SER A 212 -3.94 -5.47 -14.60
N LYS A 213 -3.47 -5.02 -15.78
CA LYS A 213 -2.52 -5.81 -16.60
C LYS A 213 -1.19 -6.04 -15.89
N ASN A 214 -0.66 -5.02 -15.24
CA ASN A 214 0.59 -5.12 -14.49
C ASN A 214 0.46 -6.12 -13.33
N CYS A 215 -0.66 -6.11 -12.63
CA CYS A 215 -0.97 -7.10 -11.60
C CYS A 215 -0.93 -8.53 -12.15
N ALA A 216 -1.60 -8.79 -13.30
CA ALA A 216 -1.59 -10.11 -13.92
C ALA A 216 -0.20 -10.53 -14.40
N ALA A 217 0.55 -9.60 -14.99
CA ALA A 217 1.94 -9.84 -15.41
C ALA A 217 2.85 -10.21 -14.23
N GLY A 218 2.73 -9.48 -13.11
CA GLY A 218 3.48 -9.77 -11.89
C GLY A 218 3.10 -11.12 -11.25
N ALA A 219 1.81 -11.44 -11.21
CA ALA A 219 1.33 -12.73 -10.73
C ALA A 219 1.89 -13.88 -11.57
N LYS A 220 1.80 -13.79 -12.90
CA LYS A 220 2.36 -14.79 -13.82
C LYS A 220 3.87 -14.93 -13.65
N ALA A 221 4.61 -13.81 -13.64
CA ALA A 221 6.06 -13.82 -13.44
C ALA A 221 6.46 -14.41 -12.08
N GLY A 222 5.64 -14.22 -11.04
CA GLY A 222 5.81 -14.83 -9.74
C GLY A 222 5.80 -16.36 -9.82
N PHE A 223 4.79 -16.96 -10.44
CA PHE A 223 4.70 -18.41 -10.62
C PHE A 223 5.75 -18.98 -11.58
N GLU A 224 6.17 -18.22 -12.60
CA GLU A 224 7.26 -18.63 -13.48
C GLU A 224 8.61 -18.70 -12.75
N LYS A 225 8.89 -17.73 -11.89
CA LYS A 225 10.12 -17.66 -11.10
C LYS A 225 10.10 -18.63 -9.93
N TYR A 226 8.96 -18.80 -9.28
CA TYR A 226 8.75 -19.66 -8.11
C TYR A 226 7.70 -20.72 -8.42
N PRO A 227 8.04 -21.81 -9.10
CA PRO A 227 7.09 -22.76 -9.71
C PRO A 227 6.44 -23.69 -8.66
N SER A 228 5.73 -23.10 -7.69
CA SER A 228 4.93 -23.85 -6.70
C SER A 228 3.63 -24.38 -7.27
N ALA A 229 3.10 -23.73 -8.29
CA ALA A 229 1.92 -24.12 -9.04
C ALA A 229 2.05 -23.69 -10.51
N GLN A 230 1.28 -24.32 -11.39
CA GLN A 230 1.26 -23.98 -12.80
C GLN A 230 0.14 -22.98 -13.13
N VAL A 231 0.44 -21.88 -13.81
CA VAL A 231 -0.57 -21.01 -14.42
C VAL A 231 -1.11 -21.72 -15.68
N VAL A 232 -2.24 -22.38 -15.53
CA VAL A 232 -2.88 -23.15 -16.64
C VAL A 232 -3.88 -22.34 -17.45
N TYR A 233 -4.35 -21.20 -16.91
CA TYR A 233 -5.21 -20.26 -17.60
C TYR A 233 -4.75 -18.83 -17.34
N PHE A 234 -4.70 -18.00 -18.38
CA PHE A 234 -4.29 -16.61 -18.30
C PHE A 234 -5.14 -15.78 -19.25
N ASP A 235 -5.83 -14.76 -18.73
CA ASP A 235 -6.58 -13.77 -19.50
C ASP A 235 -6.35 -12.39 -18.90
N ASP A 236 -5.55 -11.55 -19.57
CA ASP A 236 -5.26 -10.17 -19.18
C ASP A 236 -5.95 -9.13 -20.08
N ASN A 237 -7.01 -9.56 -20.75
CA ASN A 237 -7.70 -8.72 -21.73
C ASN A 237 -9.24 -8.70 -21.55
N MET A 238 -9.71 -9.01 -20.34
CA MET A 238 -11.13 -8.89 -20.03
C MET A 238 -11.63 -7.46 -20.21
N ARG A 239 -12.87 -7.29 -20.60
CA ARG A 239 -13.50 -5.97 -20.65
C ARG A 239 -13.92 -5.54 -19.24
N LEU A 240 -13.74 -4.27 -18.94
CA LEU A 240 -14.23 -3.68 -17.68
C LEU A 240 -15.77 -3.84 -17.62
N GLY A 241 -16.28 -4.42 -16.51
CA GLY A 241 -17.69 -4.67 -16.32
C GLY A 241 -18.26 -5.73 -17.28
N GLN A 242 -17.50 -6.77 -17.58
CA GLN A 242 -17.93 -7.86 -18.45
C GLN A 242 -19.04 -8.69 -17.79
N PRO A 243 -20.27 -8.73 -18.33
CA PRO A 243 -21.41 -9.35 -17.64
C PRO A 243 -21.44 -10.88 -17.73
N ASP A 244 -20.65 -11.48 -18.62
CA ASP A 244 -20.65 -12.91 -18.89
C ASP A 244 -19.22 -13.46 -18.92
N LEU A 245 -18.93 -14.38 -18.02
CA LEU A 245 -17.66 -15.09 -17.86
C LEU A 245 -17.78 -16.59 -18.13
N SER A 246 -18.85 -17.02 -18.77
CA SER A 246 -19.13 -18.45 -19.01
C SER A 246 -18.03 -19.16 -19.80
N ALA A 247 -17.47 -18.49 -20.81
CA ALA A 247 -16.39 -19.04 -21.64
C ALA A 247 -15.09 -19.19 -20.84
N GLN A 248 -14.74 -18.18 -20.02
CA GLN A 248 -13.57 -18.21 -19.16
C GLN A 248 -13.68 -19.33 -18.12
N VAL A 249 -14.84 -19.45 -17.45
CA VAL A 249 -15.08 -20.50 -16.43
C VAL A 249 -15.05 -21.89 -17.07
N SER A 250 -15.67 -22.09 -18.24
CA SER A 250 -15.58 -23.36 -18.96
C SER A 250 -14.14 -23.75 -19.27
N ALA A 251 -13.34 -22.80 -19.80
CA ALA A 251 -11.94 -23.07 -20.11
C ALA A 251 -11.09 -23.35 -18.84
N MET A 252 -11.38 -22.68 -17.72
CA MET A 252 -10.72 -22.97 -16.44
C MET A 252 -11.10 -24.35 -15.90
N LYS A 253 -12.38 -24.75 -16.05
CA LYS A 253 -12.87 -26.06 -15.64
C LYS A 253 -12.19 -27.19 -16.40
N ASP A 254 -12.06 -27.07 -17.72
CA ASP A 254 -11.39 -28.05 -18.58
C ASP A 254 -9.91 -28.24 -18.18
N LYS A 255 -9.28 -27.20 -17.64
CA LYS A 255 -7.90 -27.19 -17.17
C LYS A 255 -7.74 -27.62 -15.71
N GLY A 256 -8.83 -27.75 -14.97
CA GLY A 256 -8.86 -28.16 -13.57
C GLY A 256 -8.25 -27.09 -12.63
N VAL A 257 -8.56 -25.82 -12.86
CA VAL A 257 -8.12 -24.70 -12.02
C VAL A 257 -8.65 -24.85 -10.60
N GLN A 258 -7.79 -24.57 -9.62
CA GLN A 258 -8.07 -24.68 -8.18
C GLN A 258 -8.04 -23.31 -7.48
N LEU A 259 -7.11 -22.43 -7.88
CA LEU A 259 -6.98 -21.06 -7.37
C LEU A 259 -7.07 -20.07 -8.54
N ILE A 260 -7.86 -19.03 -8.37
CA ILE A 260 -7.97 -17.94 -9.35
C ILE A 260 -7.44 -16.66 -8.70
N THR A 261 -6.32 -16.17 -9.19
CA THR A 261 -5.84 -14.83 -8.84
C THR A 261 -6.52 -13.83 -9.75
N THR A 262 -7.31 -12.95 -9.14
CA THR A 262 -8.01 -11.89 -9.87
C THR A 262 -7.32 -10.55 -9.69
N CYS A 263 -7.13 -9.84 -10.80
CA CYS A 263 -6.65 -8.47 -10.88
C CYS A 263 -7.77 -7.55 -11.38
N VAL A 264 -8.98 -7.81 -10.93
CA VAL A 264 -10.21 -7.09 -11.28
C VAL A 264 -10.82 -6.52 -10.00
N ASP A 265 -11.99 -5.91 -10.09
CA ASP A 265 -12.67 -5.32 -8.93
C ASP A 265 -13.67 -6.27 -8.24
N GLN A 266 -14.26 -5.77 -7.16
CA GLN A 266 -15.21 -6.51 -6.34
C GLN A 266 -16.47 -6.94 -7.11
N ALA A 267 -16.96 -6.14 -8.07
CA ALA A 267 -18.14 -6.49 -8.87
C ALA A 267 -17.85 -7.67 -9.78
N GLU A 268 -16.70 -7.64 -10.47
CA GLU A 268 -16.30 -8.69 -11.40
C GLU A 268 -15.98 -10.00 -10.68
N THR A 269 -15.35 -9.94 -9.49
CA THR A 269 -15.10 -11.15 -8.69
C THR A 269 -16.40 -11.84 -8.28
N LEU A 270 -17.47 -11.09 -8.02
CA LEU A 270 -18.80 -11.65 -7.72
C LEU A 270 -19.47 -12.26 -8.95
N ILE A 271 -19.35 -11.63 -10.13
CA ILE A 271 -19.83 -12.20 -11.40
C ILE A 271 -19.12 -13.54 -11.65
N LEU A 272 -17.81 -13.56 -11.49
CA LEU A 272 -16.99 -14.76 -11.62
C LEU A 272 -17.46 -15.86 -10.62
N ALA A 273 -17.61 -15.52 -9.34
CA ALA A 273 -18.00 -16.47 -8.31
C ALA A 273 -19.37 -17.11 -8.59
N LYS A 274 -20.34 -16.34 -9.07
CA LYS A 274 -21.65 -16.84 -9.48
C LYS A 274 -21.56 -17.81 -10.67
N GLU A 275 -20.70 -17.50 -11.63
CA GLU A 275 -20.50 -18.37 -12.78
C GLU A 275 -19.73 -19.66 -12.43
N LEU A 276 -18.74 -19.57 -11.51
CA LEU A 276 -18.05 -20.76 -10.94
C LEU A 276 -19.07 -21.72 -10.30
N ALA A 277 -19.97 -21.18 -9.46
CA ALA A 277 -21.02 -21.97 -8.82
C ALA A 277 -21.98 -22.60 -9.84
N LYS A 278 -22.43 -21.85 -10.83
CA LYS A 278 -23.33 -22.31 -11.91
C LYS A 278 -22.72 -23.45 -12.73
N GLN A 279 -21.43 -23.40 -13.01
CA GLN A 279 -20.74 -24.43 -13.79
C GLN A 279 -20.14 -25.55 -12.90
N HIS A 280 -20.33 -25.49 -11.60
CA HIS A 280 -19.79 -26.45 -10.64
C HIS A 280 -18.26 -26.59 -10.78
N LEU A 281 -17.53 -25.48 -10.85
CA LEU A 281 -16.10 -25.40 -10.73
C LEU A 281 -15.75 -25.03 -9.29
N ASP A 282 -15.22 -25.99 -8.55
CA ASP A 282 -14.77 -25.83 -7.18
C ASP A 282 -13.36 -25.21 -7.15
N ALA A 283 -13.30 -23.91 -7.41
CA ALA A 283 -12.08 -23.12 -7.39
C ALA A 283 -12.27 -21.88 -6.50
N VAL A 284 -11.30 -21.61 -5.64
CA VAL A 284 -11.30 -20.44 -4.76
C VAL A 284 -10.66 -19.25 -5.44
N GLN A 285 -10.97 -18.04 -4.96
CA GLN A 285 -10.41 -16.81 -5.48
C GLN A 285 -9.45 -16.15 -4.48
N ASN A 286 -8.37 -15.55 -4.97
CA ASN A 286 -7.63 -14.52 -4.26
C ASN A 286 -8.19 -13.17 -4.72
N LEU A 287 -8.87 -12.47 -3.79
CA LEU A 287 -9.73 -11.33 -4.06
C LEU A 287 -9.00 -10.00 -3.76
N PRO A 288 -8.77 -9.14 -4.74
CA PRO A 288 -8.26 -7.79 -4.48
C PRO A 288 -9.40 -6.88 -3.99
N ASN A 289 -9.04 -5.88 -3.17
CA ASN A 289 -9.94 -4.80 -2.72
C ASN A 289 -11.31 -5.29 -2.21
N SER A 290 -11.33 -6.43 -1.54
CA SER A 290 -12.56 -7.10 -1.11
C SER A 290 -12.62 -7.35 0.39
N TYR A 291 -11.77 -6.67 1.17
CA TYR A 291 -11.81 -6.76 2.63
C TYR A 291 -12.94 -5.88 3.19
N ASP A 292 -14.17 -6.33 2.93
CA ASP A 292 -15.42 -5.75 3.43
C ASP A 292 -16.27 -6.86 4.09
N PRO A 293 -16.44 -6.85 5.43
CA PRO A 293 -17.23 -7.87 6.13
C PRO A 293 -18.67 -7.98 5.63
N LYS A 294 -19.26 -6.87 5.16
CA LYS A 294 -20.61 -6.90 4.58
C LYS A 294 -20.62 -7.62 3.23
N PHE A 295 -19.65 -7.37 2.38
CA PHE A 295 -19.53 -8.06 1.09
C PHE A 295 -19.35 -9.56 1.29
N ALA A 296 -18.47 -9.96 2.22
CA ALA A 296 -18.26 -11.37 2.55
C ALA A 296 -19.54 -12.04 3.07
N ALA A 297 -20.24 -11.40 4.02
CA ALA A 297 -21.48 -11.93 4.60
C ALA A 297 -22.62 -12.02 3.59
N ASP A 298 -22.83 -10.97 2.77
CA ASP A 298 -23.91 -10.94 1.78
C ASP A 298 -23.73 -12.00 0.67
N ASN A 299 -22.49 -12.47 0.47
CA ASN A 299 -22.12 -13.38 -0.62
C ASN A 299 -21.44 -14.66 -0.11
N ALA A 300 -21.70 -15.06 1.14
CA ALA A 300 -21.07 -16.19 1.81
C ALA A 300 -21.04 -17.47 0.97
N GLN A 301 -22.17 -17.78 0.30
CA GLN A 301 -22.30 -19.00 -0.53
C GLN A 301 -21.38 -19.06 -1.76
N TYR A 302 -20.70 -17.95 -2.11
CA TYR A 302 -19.87 -17.87 -3.31
C TYR A 302 -18.37 -17.78 -3.01
N PHE A 303 -17.97 -17.40 -1.78
CA PHE A 303 -16.59 -17.07 -1.48
C PHE A 303 -15.97 -17.94 -0.39
N GLU A 304 -16.62 -19.06 -0.04
CA GLU A 304 -16.05 -20.00 0.92
C GLU A 304 -14.64 -20.42 0.53
N GLY A 305 -13.68 -20.34 1.46
CA GLY A 305 -12.27 -20.66 1.24
C GLY A 305 -11.48 -19.66 0.39
N SER A 306 -12.11 -18.58 -0.09
CA SER A 306 -11.41 -17.52 -0.84
C SER A 306 -10.54 -16.67 0.09
N PHE A 307 -9.48 -16.06 -0.47
CA PHE A 307 -8.48 -15.30 0.26
C PHE A 307 -8.59 -13.81 -0.02
N VAL A 308 -8.27 -13.00 0.99
CA VAL A 308 -8.17 -11.54 0.89
C VAL A 308 -6.91 -11.10 1.61
N ALA A 309 -6.14 -10.22 0.99
CA ALA A 309 -4.96 -9.62 1.59
C ALA A 309 -5.07 -8.08 1.51
N PRO A 310 -5.64 -7.40 2.53
CA PRO A 310 -5.66 -5.95 2.56
C PRO A 310 -4.24 -5.40 2.69
N GLN A 311 -4.05 -4.15 2.29
CA GLN A 311 -2.74 -3.47 2.35
C GLN A 311 -2.39 -3.00 3.79
N PHE A 312 -2.95 -3.65 4.81
CA PHE A 312 -2.68 -3.36 6.23
C PHE A 312 -2.93 -4.61 7.08
N ALA A 313 -2.56 -4.56 8.37
CA ALA A 313 -2.81 -5.62 9.33
C ALA A 313 -4.31 -5.90 9.46
N SER A 314 -4.75 -7.10 9.08
CA SER A 314 -6.17 -7.50 9.14
C SER A 314 -6.67 -7.47 10.59
N PHE A 315 -7.95 -7.11 10.79
CA PHE A 315 -8.55 -6.98 12.12
C PHE A 315 -8.83 -8.33 12.80
N GLU A 316 -8.70 -9.43 12.09
CA GLU A 316 -8.91 -10.79 12.59
C GLU A 316 -7.73 -11.30 13.43
N TYR A 317 -6.51 -10.84 13.14
CA TYR A 317 -5.33 -11.19 13.92
C TYR A 317 -5.31 -10.47 15.26
N LYS A 318 -5.12 -11.22 16.35
CA LYS A 318 -5.22 -10.71 17.72
C LYS A 318 -3.87 -10.81 18.47
N PRO A 319 -3.66 -9.93 19.47
CA PRO A 319 -4.50 -8.78 19.85
C PRO A 319 -4.48 -7.68 18.78
N LEU A 320 -5.48 -6.84 18.75
CA LEU A 320 -5.48 -5.65 17.89
C LEU A 320 -4.32 -4.70 18.25
N LEU A 321 -3.91 -3.90 17.28
CA LEU A 321 -3.02 -2.76 17.53
C LEU A 321 -3.84 -1.62 18.17
N PRO A 322 -3.22 -0.79 19.04
CA PRO A 322 -3.92 0.37 19.62
C PRO A 322 -4.56 1.28 18.54
N THR A 323 -3.86 1.51 17.44
CA THR A 323 -4.39 2.32 16.32
C THR A 323 -5.57 1.63 15.60
N GLN A 324 -5.62 0.29 15.54
CA GLN A 324 -6.78 -0.44 15.02
C GLN A 324 -8.00 -0.30 15.94
N GLU A 325 -7.80 -0.36 17.27
CA GLU A 325 -8.86 -0.13 18.25
C GLU A 325 -9.40 1.30 18.15
N GLN A 326 -8.52 2.28 18.03
CA GLN A 326 -8.87 3.69 17.81
C GLN A 326 -9.65 3.87 16.49
N PHE A 327 -9.19 3.27 15.40
CA PHE A 327 -9.91 3.32 14.12
C PHE A 327 -11.35 2.79 14.26
N ILE A 328 -11.52 1.62 14.87
CA ILE A 328 -12.84 1.02 15.10
C ILE A 328 -13.72 1.94 15.97
N GLU A 329 -13.17 2.47 17.06
CA GLU A 329 -13.88 3.40 17.96
C GLU A 329 -14.34 4.65 17.22
N TRP A 330 -13.45 5.32 16.51
CA TRP A 330 -13.74 6.60 15.86
C TRP A 330 -14.61 6.46 14.62
N MET A 331 -14.53 5.37 13.88
CA MET A 331 -15.52 5.03 12.84
C MET A 331 -16.90 4.79 13.47
N GLY A 332 -16.94 4.13 14.62
CA GLY A 332 -18.18 3.95 15.41
C GLY A 332 -18.80 5.28 15.86
N LYS A 333 -17.99 6.23 16.36
CA LYS A 333 -18.47 7.59 16.72
C LYS A 333 -19.08 8.35 15.53
N LEU A 334 -18.60 8.08 14.32
CA LEU A 334 -19.14 8.63 13.08
C LEU A 334 -20.35 7.84 12.54
N ASN A 335 -20.72 6.74 13.16
CA ASN A 335 -21.72 5.78 12.65
C ASN A 335 -21.37 5.27 11.24
N LYS A 336 -20.10 4.94 11.03
CA LYS A 336 -19.53 4.46 9.77
C LYS A 336 -19.02 3.03 9.89
N ARG A 337 -19.00 2.31 8.76
CA ARG A 337 -18.52 0.92 8.70
C ARG A 337 -17.00 0.83 8.74
N VAL A 338 -16.50 -0.21 9.37
CA VAL A 338 -15.08 -0.60 9.38
C VAL A 338 -14.82 -1.59 8.24
N PHE A 339 -13.99 -1.23 7.29
CA PHE A 339 -13.55 -2.07 6.18
C PHE A 339 -12.33 -1.43 5.48
N GLU A 340 -11.94 -1.94 4.34
CA GLU A 340 -10.67 -1.65 3.68
C GLU A 340 -10.48 -0.17 3.31
N ILE A 341 -11.42 0.42 2.57
CA ILE A 341 -11.24 1.76 2.00
C ILE A 341 -11.12 2.86 3.07
N PRO A 342 -11.96 2.91 4.11
CA PRO A 342 -11.76 3.85 5.22
C PRO A 342 -10.44 3.64 5.97
N ALA A 343 -9.95 2.39 6.10
CA ALA A 343 -8.68 2.13 6.76
C ALA A 343 -7.49 2.75 6.01
N TYR A 344 -7.53 2.78 4.68
CA TYR A 344 -6.53 3.50 3.89
C TYR A 344 -6.58 5.01 4.14
N GLY A 345 -7.77 5.58 4.29
CA GLY A 345 -7.96 6.98 4.67
C GLY A 345 -7.35 7.30 6.04
N TRP A 346 -7.56 6.43 7.03
CA TRP A 346 -6.96 6.53 8.35
C TRP A 346 -5.42 6.50 8.30
N ILE A 347 -4.84 5.53 7.58
CA ILE A 347 -3.40 5.38 7.44
C ILE A 347 -2.77 6.63 6.80
N ASN A 348 -3.37 7.16 5.73
CA ASN A 348 -2.87 8.37 5.08
C ASN A 348 -3.04 9.63 5.95
N ALA A 349 -4.12 9.73 6.73
CA ALA A 349 -4.30 10.83 7.69
C ALA A 349 -3.26 10.76 8.82
N LEU A 350 -2.96 9.56 9.32
CA LEU A 350 -1.87 9.32 10.26
C LEU A 350 -0.54 9.74 9.66
N GLN A 351 -0.28 9.41 8.40
CA GLN A 351 0.95 9.78 7.69
C GLN A 351 1.12 11.30 7.55
N LEU A 352 0.03 12.05 7.26
CA LEU A 352 0.06 13.52 7.28
C LEU A 352 0.45 14.05 8.66
N VAL A 353 -0.19 13.54 9.72
CA VAL A 353 0.08 13.99 11.10
C VAL A 353 1.49 13.64 11.54
N HIS A 354 1.98 12.44 11.21
CA HIS A 354 3.36 12.04 11.42
C HIS A 354 4.33 13.01 10.73
N GLY A 355 4.11 13.33 9.46
CA GLY A 355 4.92 14.30 8.73
C GLY A 355 4.89 15.71 9.33
N LEU A 356 3.74 16.16 9.85
CA LEU A 356 3.64 17.44 10.56
C LEU A 356 4.45 17.42 11.87
N LYS A 357 4.42 16.32 12.62
CA LYS A 357 5.21 16.15 13.84
C LYS A 357 6.72 16.15 13.54
N LEU A 358 7.15 15.50 12.46
CA LEU A 358 8.54 15.52 12.01
C LEU A 358 8.98 16.93 11.56
N ALA A 359 8.10 17.65 10.85
CA ALA A 359 8.38 19.01 10.37
C ALA A 359 8.46 20.05 11.50
N GLY A 360 7.77 19.82 12.62
CA GLY A 360 7.77 20.73 13.76
C GLY A 360 6.83 21.94 13.60
N PRO A 361 6.70 22.80 14.63
CA PRO A 361 5.68 23.87 14.68
C PRO A 361 5.83 24.94 13.62
N GLU A 362 7.01 25.13 13.05
CA GLU A 362 7.29 26.03 11.92
C GLU A 362 7.20 25.28 10.59
N PHE A 363 6.18 24.46 10.43
CA PHE A 363 5.99 23.65 9.22
C PHE A 363 5.59 24.47 7.99
N SER A 364 5.92 23.93 6.85
CA SER A 364 5.40 24.32 5.53
C SER A 364 5.14 23.06 4.72
N GLN A 365 4.49 23.20 3.57
CA GLN A 365 4.30 22.08 2.65
C GLN A 365 5.64 21.41 2.27
N GLN A 366 6.63 22.23 1.88
CA GLN A 366 7.95 21.72 1.50
C GLN A 366 8.66 21.03 2.68
N LYS A 367 8.62 21.65 3.88
CA LYS A 367 9.26 21.08 5.06
C LYS A 367 8.63 19.75 5.48
N LEU A 368 7.31 19.61 5.33
CA LEU A 368 6.62 18.32 5.55
C LEU A 368 7.10 17.27 4.55
N ILE A 369 7.16 17.61 3.25
CA ILE A 369 7.65 16.70 2.20
C ILE A 369 9.09 16.28 2.49
N ASP A 370 9.97 17.23 2.81
CA ASP A 370 11.38 16.96 3.10
C ASP A 370 11.55 16.08 4.33
N SER A 371 10.72 16.29 5.35
CA SER A 371 10.74 15.49 6.58
C SER A 371 10.27 14.07 6.35
N LEU A 372 9.16 13.88 5.65
CA LEU A 372 8.68 12.53 5.28
C LEU A 372 9.71 11.79 4.42
N ASN A 373 10.35 12.47 3.45
CA ASN A 373 11.36 11.87 2.58
C ASN A 373 12.67 11.49 3.29
N GLN A 374 12.83 11.84 4.57
CA GLN A 374 13.95 11.41 5.41
C GLN A 374 13.55 10.30 6.38
N ASP A 375 12.26 9.99 6.49
CA ASP A 375 11.77 8.92 7.36
C ASP A 375 12.07 7.55 6.74
N THR A 376 12.67 6.67 7.53
CA THR A 376 13.11 5.35 7.10
C THR A 376 12.26 4.20 7.66
N ALA A 377 11.23 4.51 8.46
CA ALA A 377 10.52 3.47 9.22
C ALA A 377 9.03 3.80 9.50
N PHE A 378 8.36 4.57 8.65
CA PHE A 378 6.92 4.81 8.83
C PHE A 378 6.14 3.51 8.69
N ASP A 379 5.44 3.09 9.75
CA ASP A 379 4.67 1.85 9.81
C ASP A 379 3.18 2.05 10.16
N ALA A 380 2.71 3.28 10.18
CA ALA A 380 1.35 3.64 10.60
C ALA A 380 0.96 3.00 11.94
N GLU A 381 1.85 3.12 12.94
CA GLU A 381 1.70 2.52 14.29
C GLU A 381 1.50 0.99 14.24
N GLY A 382 2.13 0.34 13.28
CA GLY A 382 2.11 -1.10 13.05
C GLY A 382 1.04 -1.59 12.10
N MET A 383 0.17 -0.73 11.59
CA MET A 383 -0.86 -1.16 10.62
C MET A 383 -0.27 -1.63 9.30
N ILE A 384 0.92 -1.18 8.94
CA ILE A 384 1.59 -1.58 7.70
C ILE A 384 3.05 -1.98 7.99
N PRO A 385 3.69 -2.74 7.10
CA PRO A 385 5.13 -2.93 7.17
C PRO A 385 5.86 -1.58 7.04
N PRO A 386 7.01 -1.40 7.74
CA PRO A 386 7.74 -0.14 7.72
C PRO A 386 8.14 0.31 6.31
N ILE A 387 7.87 1.57 5.98
CA ILE A 387 8.22 2.22 4.73
C ILE A 387 9.50 3.04 4.93
N ASP A 388 10.49 2.83 4.07
CA ASP A 388 11.68 3.68 3.95
C ASP A 388 11.47 4.72 2.84
N TRP A 389 11.02 5.92 3.20
CA TRP A 389 10.70 6.97 2.24
C TRP A 389 11.93 7.53 1.52
N THR A 390 13.14 7.28 1.99
CA THR A 390 14.38 7.65 1.26
C THR A 390 14.52 6.87 -0.06
N ARG A 391 13.75 5.78 -0.23
CA ARG A 391 13.81 4.85 -1.37
C ARG A 391 12.46 4.67 -2.08
N GLN A 392 11.36 4.92 -1.40
CA GLN A 392 10.01 4.55 -1.85
C GLN A 392 9.47 5.35 -3.06
N HIS A 393 10.13 6.43 -3.45
CA HIS A 393 9.75 7.16 -4.68
C HIS A 393 10.47 6.65 -5.93
N ASN A 394 11.40 5.69 -5.81
CA ASN A 394 12.08 5.12 -6.97
C ASN A 394 11.07 4.37 -7.86
N ASP A 395 11.23 4.52 -9.17
CA ASP A 395 10.40 3.78 -10.13
C ASP A 395 10.76 2.29 -10.08
N PRO A 396 9.85 1.41 -9.61
CA PRO A 396 10.12 -0.01 -9.55
C PRO A 396 10.18 -0.69 -10.93
N ALA A 397 9.63 -0.05 -11.96
CA ALA A 397 9.65 -0.51 -13.34
C ALA A 397 10.71 0.18 -14.19
N GLY A 398 11.64 0.92 -13.57
CA GLY A 398 12.69 1.66 -14.24
C GLY A 398 13.62 0.78 -15.08
N PRO A 399 14.43 1.39 -15.98
CA PRO A 399 15.24 0.65 -16.96
C PRO A 399 16.29 -0.30 -16.36
N ASN A 400 16.53 -0.20 -15.05
CA ASN A 400 17.45 -1.06 -14.31
C ASN A 400 16.74 -2.18 -13.52
N GLY A 401 15.42 -2.37 -13.70
CA GLY A 401 14.67 -3.44 -13.05
C GLY A 401 14.72 -3.36 -11.52
N THR A 402 14.51 -2.15 -10.95
CA THR A 402 14.35 -2.00 -9.49
C THR A 402 13.30 -2.97 -8.99
N THR A 403 13.67 -3.76 -8.01
CA THR A 403 12.81 -4.80 -7.45
C THR A 403 12.02 -4.27 -6.26
N ASN A 404 10.92 -4.94 -5.90
CA ASN A 404 10.18 -4.59 -4.69
C ASN A 404 11.07 -4.47 -3.44
N THR A 405 12.14 -5.26 -3.32
CA THR A 405 13.08 -5.20 -2.20
C THR A 405 13.91 -3.92 -2.17
N GLU A 406 14.21 -3.34 -3.32
CA GLU A 406 14.93 -2.07 -3.38
C GLU A 406 14.01 -0.89 -3.05
N VAL A 407 12.73 -1.03 -3.31
CA VAL A 407 11.71 -0.01 -3.09
C VAL A 407 11.01 -0.18 -1.74
N SER A 408 10.62 -1.41 -1.36
CA SER A 408 9.82 -1.71 -0.17
C SER A 408 10.61 -2.22 1.04
N GLY A 409 11.95 -2.25 0.96
CA GLY A 409 12.79 -2.70 2.07
C GLY A 409 13.05 -4.22 2.08
N LYS A 410 13.45 -4.73 3.25
CA LYS A 410 13.96 -6.10 3.41
C LYS A 410 12.91 -7.19 3.20
N TYR A 411 11.65 -6.90 3.49
CA TYR A 411 10.57 -7.88 3.48
C TYR A 411 9.43 -7.46 2.56
N ILE A 412 8.79 -8.46 1.94
CA ILE A 412 7.48 -8.31 1.32
C ILE A 412 6.49 -9.04 2.22
N CYS A 413 5.60 -8.30 2.84
CA CYS A 413 4.66 -8.82 3.82
C CYS A 413 3.22 -8.69 3.33
N ALA A 414 2.39 -9.65 3.70
CA ALA A 414 0.94 -9.62 3.51
C ALA A 414 0.22 -10.03 4.79
N SER A 415 -0.93 -9.43 5.07
CA SER A 415 -1.84 -9.82 6.14
C SER A 415 -3.04 -10.52 5.53
N THR A 416 -2.85 -11.79 5.13
CA THR A 416 -3.85 -12.56 4.41
C THR A 416 -4.83 -13.20 5.36
N VAL A 417 -6.12 -13.14 5.02
CA VAL A 417 -7.22 -13.85 5.70
C VAL A 417 -7.97 -14.70 4.68
N THR A 418 -8.73 -15.69 5.17
CA THR A 418 -9.66 -16.47 4.36
C THR A 418 -11.11 -16.16 4.72
N ILE A 419 -12.04 -16.48 3.84
CA ILE A 419 -13.48 -16.33 4.09
C ILE A 419 -14.04 -17.68 4.51
N HIS A 420 -14.71 -17.73 5.68
CA HIS A 420 -15.38 -18.90 6.22
C HIS A 420 -16.75 -18.51 6.77
N ASP A 421 -17.81 -19.17 6.31
CA ASP A 421 -19.20 -18.83 6.68
C ASP A 421 -19.50 -17.31 6.53
N GLY A 422 -18.99 -16.69 5.47
CA GLY A 422 -19.16 -15.25 5.19
C GLY A 422 -18.43 -14.31 6.14
N LYS A 423 -17.42 -14.80 6.88
CA LYS A 423 -16.58 -14.01 7.79
C LYS A 423 -15.12 -14.17 7.38
N PHE A 424 -14.35 -13.12 7.62
CA PHE A 424 -12.90 -13.23 7.54
C PHE A 424 -12.38 -13.97 8.77
N VAL A 425 -11.45 -14.90 8.54
CA VAL A 425 -10.73 -15.61 9.60
C VAL A 425 -9.24 -15.61 9.31
N PRO A 426 -8.37 -15.61 10.35
CA PRO A 426 -6.93 -15.73 10.17
C PRO A 426 -6.57 -17.04 9.43
N LEU A 427 -5.41 -17.05 8.76
CA LEU A 427 -4.81 -18.30 8.31
C LEU A 427 -4.28 -19.09 9.51
N ASP A 428 -4.48 -20.41 9.50
CA ASP A 428 -4.13 -21.29 10.62
C ASP A 428 -2.62 -21.35 10.92
N ASP A 429 -1.77 -21.07 9.93
CA ASP A 429 -0.32 -21.11 10.05
C ASP A 429 0.28 -19.83 10.67
N VAL A 430 -0.51 -18.76 10.86
CA VAL A 430 -0.03 -17.52 11.47
C VAL A 430 -0.11 -17.59 13.00
N PRO A 431 1.03 -17.53 13.72
CA PRO A 431 1.03 -17.62 15.17
C PRO A 431 0.26 -16.50 15.85
N GLU A 432 -0.30 -16.78 17.02
CA GLU A 432 -0.96 -15.78 17.85
C GLU A 432 -0.03 -14.58 18.13
N GLY A 433 -0.57 -13.38 18.08
CA GLY A 433 0.18 -12.13 18.26
C GLY A 433 0.94 -11.67 17.02
N LYS A 434 0.88 -12.41 15.91
CA LYS A 434 1.43 -12.00 14.61
C LYS A 434 0.31 -11.56 13.68
N GLN A 435 0.66 -10.69 12.71
CA GLN A 435 -0.33 -10.08 11.81
C GLN A 435 0.10 -10.12 10.35
N PHE A 436 1.37 -10.40 10.09
CA PHE A 436 1.94 -10.41 8.75
C PHE A 436 2.73 -11.68 8.48
N ILE A 437 2.58 -12.19 7.28
CA ILE A 437 3.42 -13.22 6.67
C ILE A 437 4.43 -12.52 5.77
N CYS A 438 5.71 -12.59 6.11
CA CYS A 438 6.77 -11.83 5.45
C CYS A 438 7.73 -12.77 4.72
N MET A 439 7.91 -12.55 3.41
CA MET A 439 8.84 -13.28 2.57
C MET A 439 10.24 -12.67 2.67
N THR A 440 11.22 -13.48 3.04
CA THR A 440 12.63 -13.06 3.09
C THR A 440 13.25 -13.02 1.70
N GLY A 441 14.22 -12.13 1.50
CA GLY A 441 14.92 -11.97 0.22
C GLY A 441 14.12 -11.28 -0.89
N GLY A 442 12.87 -10.94 -0.63
CA GLY A 442 12.01 -10.19 -1.55
C GLY A 442 11.94 -10.77 -2.97
N ALA A 443 11.77 -9.90 -3.97
CA ALA A 443 11.73 -10.31 -5.38
C ALA A 443 13.08 -10.79 -5.94
N ASN A 444 14.18 -10.58 -5.20
CA ASN A 444 15.52 -11.02 -5.61
C ASN A 444 15.89 -12.41 -5.11
N SER A 445 15.07 -13.02 -4.25
CA SER A 445 15.32 -14.39 -3.80
C SER A 445 15.47 -15.34 -5.01
N PRO A 446 16.49 -16.20 -5.04
CA PRO A 446 16.62 -17.20 -6.10
C PRO A 446 15.59 -18.32 -5.99
N THR A 447 15.04 -18.52 -4.79
CA THR A 447 14.07 -19.58 -4.48
C THR A 447 12.89 -19.05 -3.72
N LEU A 448 11.76 -19.73 -3.79
CA LEU A 448 10.60 -19.44 -2.94
C LEU A 448 10.98 -19.61 -1.46
N THR A 449 10.56 -18.68 -0.63
CA THR A 449 10.70 -18.81 0.82
C THR A 449 9.97 -20.06 1.31
N GLU A 450 10.70 -20.95 1.96
CA GLU A 450 10.13 -22.19 2.53
C GLU A 450 9.44 -21.90 3.87
N THR A 451 10.06 -21.06 4.69
CA THR A 451 9.56 -20.67 6.00
C THR A 451 9.52 -19.14 6.06
N PRO A 452 8.33 -18.52 5.98
CA PRO A 452 8.20 -17.09 6.11
C PRO A 452 8.48 -16.62 7.53
N GLU A 453 8.79 -15.34 7.69
CA GLU A 453 8.81 -14.71 9.00
C GLU A 453 7.41 -14.18 9.33
N TYR A 454 6.91 -14.53 10.52
CA TYR A 454 5.65 -13.99 11.01
C TYR A 454 5.94 -12.77 11.88
N MET A 455 5.37 -11.62 11.50
CA MET A 455 5.74 -10.34 12.11
C MET A 455 4.51 -9.60 12.66
N ARG A 456 4.78 -8.74 13.62
CA ARG A 456 3.92 -7.68 14.11
C ARG A 456 4.78 -6.42 14.16
N PHE A 457 4.28 -5.34 13.61
CA PHE A 457 4.93 -4.03 13.63
C PHE A 457 4.24 -3.11 14.66
N GLY A 458 4.79 -1.91 14.85
CA GLY A 458 4.27 -0.94 15.79
C GLY A 458 4.91 -0.99 17.19
N PRO A 459 4.49 -0.09 18.08
CA PRO A 459 5.00 -0.05 19.44
C PRO A 459 4.68 -1.34 20.19
N SER A 460 5.67 -1.84 20.92
CA SER A 460 5.57 -3.04 21.78
C SER A 460 4.80 -2.76 23.05
#